data_1472514059d101b3a9c1ec8c03ce8259
#
_entry.id   1472514059d101b3a9c1ec8c03ce8259
#
_cell.length_a   1.000
_cell.length_b   1.000
_cell.length_c   1.000
_cell.angle_alpha   90.00
_cell.angle_beta   90.00
_cell.angle_gamma   90.00
#
_symmetry.space_group_name_H-M   'P 1'
#
loop_
_entity.id
_entity.type
_entity.pdbx_description
1 polymer ?
#
loop_
_entity_poly.entity_id
_entity_poly.type
_entity_poly.pdbx_seq_one_letter_code
_entity_poly.pdbx_strand_id
1 'polypeptide(L)'
;MEVIEYILPSDDEIAEAQRKLGVCFPNEYIEFIKSGYDLGDSLLECLEINSPGSHVDLFEAIENARKFYGLPEELLPICEDNSDYYCLNEKGEVVFWSHNGATNEKWPNITAWKEQMIFEASD
;
A
#
# COMPACT_ATOMS: atom_id res chain seq x y z
N MET A 1 30.02 -4.06 12.05
CA MET A 1 28.54 -4.06 12.03
C MET A 1 28.04 -3.41 10.74
N GLU A 2 27.28 -4.15 9.97
CA GLU A 2 26.71 -3.58 8.76
C GLU A 2 25.48 -2.75 9.12
N VAL A 3 25.44 -1.53 8.59
CA VAL A 3 24.25 -0.69 8.67
C VAL A 3 23.52 -0.86 7.35
N ILE A 4 22.33 -1.44 7.41
CA ILE A 4 21.48 -1.53 6.22
C ILE A 4 20.71 -0.23 6.12
N GLU A 5 21.07 0.59 5.14
CA GLU A 5 20.33 1.81 4.88
C GLU A 5 19.12 1.48 4.02
N TYR A 6 17.94 1.85 4.51
CA TYR A 6 16.74 1.77 3.70
C TYR A 6 16.73 2.96 2.72
N ILE A 7 16.71 2.65 1.43
CA ILE A 7 16.71 3.68 0.39
C ILE A 7 15.26 4.04 0.08
N LEU A 8 14.87 5.26 0.41
CA LEU A 8 13.53 5.75 0.13
C LEU A 8 13.36 6.00 -1.37
N PRO A 9 12.15 5.79 -1.92
CA PRO A 9 11.89 6.12 -3.32
C PRO A 9 12.12 7.59 -3.60
N SER A 10 12.71 7.88 -4.75
CA SER A 10 12.90 9.25 -5.22
C SER A 10 11.61 9.78 -5.85
N ASP A 11 11.55 11.09 -6.04
CA ASP A 11 10.43 11.72 -6.75
C ASP A 11 10.29 11.15 -8.17
N ASP A 12 11.40 10.86 -8.83
CA ASP A 12 11.39 10.26 -10.18
C ASP A 12 10.81 8.85 -10.16
N GLU A 13 11.15 8.06 -9.14
CA GLU A 13 10.60 6.71 -8.98
C GLU A 13 9.10 6.75 -8.71
N ILE A 14 8.65 7.72 -7.91
CA ILE A 14 7.23 7.90 -7.63
C ILE A 14 6.49 8.31 -8.91
N ALA A 15 7.04 9.24 -9.68
CA ALA A 15 6.46 9.66 -10.94
C ALA A 15 6.39 8.51 -11.96
N GLU A 16 7.46 7.70 -12.03
CA GLU A 16 7.49 6.54 -12.91
C GLU A 16 6.45 5.50 -12.52
N ALA A 17 6.28 5.26 -11.21
CA ALA A 17 5.28 4.33 -10.72
C ALA A 17 3.87 4.77 -11.12
N GLN A 18 3.56 6.05 -10.98
CA GLN A 18 2.26 6.60 -11.39
C GLN A 18 2.02 6.42 -12.88
N ARG A 19 3.05 6.67 -13.70
CA ARG A 19 2.95 6.52 -15.15
C ARG A 19 2.74 5.06 -15.53
N LYS A 20 3.49 4.15 -14.90
CA LYS A 20 3.42 2.72 -15.16
C LYS A 20 2.05 2.14 -14.80
N LEU A 21 1.46 2.63 -13.71
CA LEU A 21 0.15 2.16 -13.24
C LEU A 21 -1.01 2.91 -13.88
N GLY A 22 -0.75 4.05 -14.54
CA GLY A 22 -1.78 4.87 -15.14
C GLY A 22 -2.69 5.56 -14.11
N VAL A 23 -2.15 5.89 -12.94
CA VAL A 23 -2.93 6.51 -11.85
C VAL A 23 -2.17 7.70 -11.29
N CYS A 24 -2.90 8.59 -10.62
CA CYS A 24 -2.31 9.68 -9.86
C CYS A 24 -2.40 9.33 -8.37
N PHE A 25 -1.25 9.27 -7.70
CA PHE A 25 -1.25 9.01 -6.26
C PHE A 25 -1.72 10.26 -5.51
N PRO A 26 -2.63 10.12 -4.53
CA PRO A 26 -2.95 11.24 -3.65
C PRO A 26 -1.69 11.73 -2.93
N ASN A 27 -1.62 13.03 -2.63
CA ASN A 27 -0.47 13.58 -1.92
C ASN A 27 -0.19 12.84 -0.61
N GLU A 28 -1.22 12.44 0.08
CA GLU A 28 -1.10 11.73 1.34
C GLU A 28 -0.41 10.36 1.17
N TYR A 29 -0.69 9.68 0.05
CA TYR A 29 -0.01 8.43 -0.25
C TYR A 29 1.46 8.67 -0.61
N ILE A 30 1.75 9.75 -1.36
CA ILE A 30 3.13 10.13 -1.69
C ILE A 30 3.91 10.41 -0.40
N GLU A 31 3.32 11.13 0.55
CA GLU A 31 3.95 11.38 1.84
C GLU A 31 4.19 10.10 2.63
N PHE A 32 3.25 9.16 2.57
CA PHE A 32 3.39 7.87 3.21
C PHE A 32 4.58 7.08 2.62
N ILE A 33 4.70 7.06 1.29
CA ILE A 33 5.84 6.44 0.61
C ILE A 33 7.15 7.10 1.06
N LYS A 34 7.19 8.44 1.09
CA LYS A 34 8.38 9.19 1.47
C LYS A 34 8.77 9.02 2.94
N SER A 35 7.83 8.63 3.78
CA SER A 35 8.11 8.31 5.19
C SER A 35 8.76 6.94 5.37
N GLY A 36 8.89 6.17 4.30
CA GLY A 36 9.37 4.79 4.36
C GLY A 36 8.25 3.82 4.69
N TYR A 37 7.02 4.13 4.31
CA TYR A 37 5.84 3.30 4.59
C TYR A 37 5.68 3.07 6.10
N ASP A 38 5.84 4.14 6.88
CA ASP A 38 5.92 4.06 8.33
C ASP A 38 4.55 3.79 8.97
N LEU A 39 4.40 2.59 9.51
CA LEU A 39 3.23 2.15 10.29
C LEU A 39 3.61 1.85 11.74
N GLY A 40 4.71 2.44 12.22
CA GLY A 40 5.16 2.19 13.60
C GLY A 40 5.50 0.73 13.82
N ASP A 41 4.93 0.13 14.86
CA ASP A 41 5.18 -1.27 15.22
C ASP A 41 4.21 -2.27 14.57
N SER A 42 3.40 -1.81 13.60
CA SER A 42 2.47 -2.69 12.91
C SER A 42 3.23 -3.78 12.15
N LEU A 43 2.67 -4.99 12.16
CA LEU A 43 3.23 -6.12 11.43
C LEU A 43 2.71 -6.24 10.00
N LEU A 44 1.92 -5.27 9.55
CA LEU A 44 1.42 -5.25 8.18
C LEU A 44 2.58 -5.06 7.20
N GLU A 45 2.50 -5.76 6.07
CA GLU A 45 3.49 -5.62 5.01
C GLU A 45 3.02 -4.59 3.99
N CYS A 46 3.64 -3.42 4.00
CA CYS A 46 3.35 -2.39 3.01
C CYS A 46 3.97 -2.77 1.66
N LEU A 47 3.20 -2.58 0.60
CA LEU A 47 3.69 -2.82 -0.76
C LEU A 47 4.54 -1.64 -1.19
N GLU A 48 5.66 -1.91 -1.86
CA GLU A 48 6.68 -0.90 -2.17
C GLU A 48 6.90 -0.75 -3.66
N ILE A 49 7.10 0.48 -4.10
CA ILE A 49 7.35 0.78 -5.52
C ILE A 49 8.82 0.55 -5.92
N ASN A 50 9.70 0.40 -4.95
CA ASN A 50 11.15 0.33 -5.14
C ASN A 50 11.78 -0.99 -4.68
N SER A 51 10.99 -2.06 -4.65
CA SER A 51 11.46 -3.39 -4.21
C SER A 51 11.15 -4.46 -5.27
N PRO A 52 11.70 -4.32 -6.48
CA PRO A 52 11.36 -5.23 -7.58
C PRO A 52 11.72 -6.68 -7.27
N GLY A 53 10.78 -7.58 -7.56
CA GLY A 53 10.96 -9.01 -7.37
C GLY A 53 10.85 -9.49 -5.93
N SER A 54 10.63 -8.59 -4.96
CA SER A 54 10.42 -8.99 -3.56
C SER A 54 8.96 -9.36 -3.32
N HIS A 55 8.67 -9.94 -2.16
CA HIS A 55 7.30 -10.28 -1.79
C HIS A 55 6.42 -9.04 -1.52
N VAL A 56 7.03 -7.87 -1.42
CA VAL A 56 6.32 -6.59 -1.25
C VAL A 56 6.37 -5.72 -2.50
N ASP A 57 6.76 -6.28 -3.64
CA ASP A 57 6.76 -5.54 -4.90
C ASP A 57 5.32 -5.18 -5.28
N LEU A 58 5.02 -3.88 -5.27
CA LEU A 58 3.68 -3.37 -5.54
C LEU A 58 3.18 -3.79 -6.93
N PHE A 59 4.02 -3.71 -7.94
CA PHE A 59 3.61 -4.01 -9.32
C PHE A 59 3.23 -5.48 -9.49
N GLU A 60 4.03 -6.37 -8.91
CA GLU A 60 3.74 -7.79 -8.94
C GLU A 60 2.50 -8.14 -8.13
N ALA A 61 2.34 -7.50 -6.97
CA ALA A 61 1.17 -7.69 -6.11
C ALA A 61 -0.12 -7.28 -6.81
N ILE A 62 -0.12 -6.14 -7.51
CA ILE A 62 -1.29 -5.68 -8.28
C ILE A 62 -1.64 -6.69 -9.37
N GLU A 63 -0.64 -7.12 -10.13
CA GLU A 63 -0.86 -8.08 -11.23
C GLU A 63 -1.45 -9.38 -10.71
N ASN A 64 -0.86 -9.93 -9.64
CA ASN A 64 -1.33 -11.19 -9.07
C ASN A 64 -2.71 -11.05 -8.43
N ALA A 65 -2.98 -9.97 -7.71
CA ALA A 65 -4.27 -9.76 -7.08
C ALA A 65 -5.39 -9.64 -8.11
N ARG A 66 -5.14 -8.94 -9.21
CA ARG A 66 -6.12 -8.80 -10.28
C ARG A 66 -6.34 -10.11 -11.03
N LYS A 67 -5.26 -10.84 -11.32
CA LYS A 67 -5.32 -12.07 -12.11
C LYS A 67 -5.90 -13.24 -11.33
N PHE A 68 -5.48 -13.42 -10.09
CA PHE A 68 -5.82 -14.62 -9.31
C PHE A 68 -6.95 -14.41 -8.32
N TYR A 69 -7.18 -13.19 -7.85
CA TYR A 69 -8.15 -12.92 -6.80
C TYR A 69 -9.28 -11.98 -7.22
N GLY A 70 -9.21 -11.44 -8.44
CA GLY A 70 -10.27 -10.58 -8.95
C GLY A 70 -10.30 -9.19 -8.35
N LEU A 71 -9.16 -8.67 -7.91
CA LEU A 71 -9.10 -7.30 -7.37
C LEU A 71 -9.62 -6.29 -8.40
N PRO A 72 -10.60 -5.44 -8.04
CA PRO A 72 -11.10 -4.42 -8.95
C PRO A 72 -10.01 -3.44 -9.41
N GLU A 73 -10.08 -3.01 -10.67
CA GLU A 73 -9.08 -2.12 -11.25
C GLU A 73 -9.03 -0.74 -10.59
N GLU A 74 -10.15 -0.28 -10.03
CA GLU A 74 -10.22 1.01 -9.35
C GLU A 74 -9.58 1.00 -7.97
N LEU A 75 -9.18 -0.15 -7.45
CA LEU A 75 -8.51 -0.27 -6.15
C LEU A 75 -7.02 -0.44 -6.33
N LEU A 76 -6.25 0.35 -5.56
CA LEU A 76 -4.79 0.27 -5.52
C LEU A 76 -4.39 -0.38 -4.19
N PRO A 77 -3.88 -1.62 -4.20
CA PRO A 77 -3.45 -2.24 -2.94
C PRO A 77 -2.21 -1.54 -2.40
N ILE A 78 -2.22 -1.22 -1.11
CA ILE A 78 -1.10 -0.53 -0.46
C ILE A 78 -0.46 -1.35 0.66
N CYS A 79 -1.19 -2.27 1.25
CA CYS A 79 -0.67 -3.17 2.29
C CYS A 79 -1.34 -4.53 2.17
N GLU A 80 -0.58 -5.58 2.46
CA GLU A 80 -1.08 -6.95 2.51
C GLU A 80 -1.29 -7.41 3.95
N ASP A 81 -2.37 -8.16 4.16
CA ASP A 81 -2.65 -8.82 5.43
C ASP A 81 -3.26 -10.19 5.14
N ASN A 82 -2.43 -11.25 5.22
CA ASN A 82 -2.86 -12.64 4.99
C ASN A 82 -3.59 -12.85 3.66
N SER A 83 -3.03 -12.34 2.58
CA SER A 83 -3.56 -12.41 1.21
C SER A 83 -4.78 -11.54 0.96
N ASP A 84 -5.17 -10.72 1.92
CA ASP A 84 -6.13 -9.64 1.74
C ASP A 84 -5.38 -8.32 1.68
N TYR A 85 -6.04 -7.24 1.25
CA TYR A 85 -5.33 -5.99 0.98
C TYR A 85 -6.07 -4.80 1.54
N TYR A 86 -5.31 -3.87 2.15
CA TYR A 86 -5.78 -2.51 2.32
C TYR A 86 -5.50 -1.78 1.02
N CYS A 87 -6.51 -1.09 0.50
CA CYS A 87 -6.44 -0.48 -0.83
C CYS A 87 -6.89 0.97 -0.79
N LEU A 88 -6.30 1.79 -1.68
CA LEU A 88 -6.83 3.13 -1.95
C LEU A 88 -7.87 3.03 -3.06
N ASN A 89 -8.99 3.72 -2.87
CA ASN A 89 -9.98 3.88 -3.94
C ASN A 89 -9.79 5.23 -4.64
N GLU A 90 -10.62 5.52 -5.63
CA GLU A 90 -10.52 6.74 -6.42
C GLU A 90 -10.76 8.04 -5.62
N LYS A 91 -11.40 7.92 -4.46
CA LYS A 91 -11.68 9.05 -3.57
C LYS A 91 -10.57 9.31 -2.55
N GLY A 92 -9.52 8.50 -2.54
CA GLY A 92 -8.45 8.59 -1.55
C GLY A 92 -8.79 7.94 -0.22
N GLU A 93 -9.89 7.20 -0.16
CA GLU A 93 -10.26 6.44 1.02
C GLU A 93 -9.47 5.13 1.06
N VAL A 94 -9.20 4.62 2.27
CA VAL A 94 -8.61 3.28 2.42
C VAL A 94 -9.74 2.30 2.71
N VAL A 95 -9.78 1.22 1.95
CA VAL A 95 -10.77 0.17 2.14
C VAL A 95 -10.05 -1.15 2.34
N PHE A 96 -10.64 -2.06 3.12
CA PHE A 96 -10.08 -3.40 3.28
C PHE A 96 -10.80 -4.33 2.31
N TRP A 97 -10.05 -4.90 1.38
CA TRP A 97 -10.57 -5.80 0.36
C TRP A 97 -10.11 -7.22 0.64
N SER A 98 -11.04 -8.16 0.71
CA SER A 98 -10.76 -9.57 0.88
C SER A 98 -11.08 -10.33 -0.41
N HIS A 99 -10.25 -11.33 -0.74
CA HIS A 99 -10.50 -12.19 -1.88
C HIS A 99 -11.76 -13.07 -1.68
N ASN A 100 -12.29 -13.10 -0.46
CA ASN A 100 -13.54 -13.79 -0.13
C ASN A 100 -14.78 -12.89 -0.28
N GLY A 101 -14.58 -11.64 -0.65
CA GLY A 101 -15.65 -10.69 -0.87
C GLY A 101 -15.34 -9.32 -0.30
N ALA A 102 -16.17 -8.34 -0.63
CA ALA A 102 -16.01 -6.98 -0.16
C ALA A 102 -16.28 -6.91 1.35
N THR A 103 -15.53 -6.06 2.05
CA THR A 103 -15.75 -5.78 3.45
C THR A 103 -16.33 -4.38 3.62
N ASN A 104 -16.84 -4.07 4.82
CA ASN A 104 -17.37 -2.74 5.14
C ASN A 104 -16.33 -1.86 5.83
N GLU A 105 -15.10 -2.34 5.98
CA GLU A 105 -14.06 -1.58 6.64
C GLU A 105 -13.52 -0.50 5.71
N LYS A 106 -13.59 0.74 6.18
CA LYS A 106 -13.21 1.90 5.38
C LYS A 106 -12.74 3.03 6.29
N TRP A 107 -11.72 3.74 5.82
CA TRP A 107 -11.17 4.93 6.50
C TRP A 107 -11.21 6.10 5.51
N PRO A 108 -11.48 7.32 5.99
CA PRO A 108 -11.63 8.46 5.07
C PRO A 108 -10.35 8.85 4.34
N ASN A 109 -9.19 8.48 4.88
CA ASN A 109 -7.89 8.80 4.29
C ASN A 109 -6.78 7.93 4.88
N ILE A 110 -5.58 8.05 4.36
CA ILE A 110 -4.42 7.29 4.83
C ILE A 110 -4.06 7.64 6.26
N THR A 111 -4.16 8.90 6.65
CA THR A 111 -3.84 9.32 8.02
C THR A 111 -4.70 8.61 9.04
N ALA A 112 -6.02 8.56 8.83
CA ALA A 112 -6.94 7.87 9.73
C ALA A 112 -6.66 6.38 9.78
N TRP A 113 -6.40 5.75 8.63
CA TRP A 113 -6.07 4.34 8.56
C TRP A 113 -4.75 4.05 9.28
N LYS A 114 -3.74 4.85 9.03
CA LYS A 114 -2.42 4.72 9.65
C LYS A 114 -2.51 4.79 11.18
N GLU A 115 -3.27 5.78 11.69
CA GLU A 115 -3.46 5.94 13.13
C GLU A 115 -4.10 4.69 13.75
N GLN A 116 -5.09 4.10 13.08
CA GLN A 116 -5.75 2.89 13.55
C GLN A 116 -4.78 1.71 13.58
N MET A 117 -3.98 1.54 12.52
CA MET A 117 -3.02 0.43 12.44
C MET A 117 -1.95 0.55 13.53
N ILE A 118 -1.45 1.76 13.77
CA ILE A 118 -0.46 2.00 14.82
C ILE A 118 -1.07 1.76 16.21
N PHE A 119 -2.29 2.20 16.42
CA PHE A 119 -3.01 1.99 17.68
C PHE A 119 -3.18 0.50 17.97
N GLU A 120 -3.63 -0.27 17.00
CA GLU A 120 -3.81 -1.71 17.15
C GLU A 120 -2.50 -2.44 17.45
N ALA A 121 -1.40 -2.00 16.85
CA ALA A 121 -0.10 -2.61 17.05
C ALA A 121 0.50 -2.33 18.42
N SER A 122 0.07 -1.27 19.09
CA SER A 122 0.61 -0.88 20.40
C SER A 122 -0.10 -1.56 21.59
N ASP A 123 -1.04 -2.40 21.32
CA ASP A 123 -1.77 -3.14 22.35
C ASP A 123 -0.95 -4.30 22.94
#